data_0d4fe2e500fc360993f6bf71252cab73
#
_entry.id   0d4fe2e500fc360993f6bf71252cab73
#
_cell.length_a   1.000
_cell.length_b   1.000
_cell.length_c   1.000
_cell.angle_alpha   90.00
_cell.angle_beta   90.00
_cell.angle_gamma   90.00
#
_symmetry.space_group_name_H-M   'P 1'
#
loop_
_entity.id
_entity.type
_entity.pdbx_description
1 polymer ?
#
loop_
_entity_poly.entity_id
_entity_poly.type
_entity_poly.pdbx_seq_one_letter_code
_entity_poly.pdbx_strand_id
1 'polypeptide(L)'
;LVLHISKGITPDAWTQGDTKMKKWMKVAIPGAVVALLVAWYVFRPERLVVNRSVNEAMPSAPGASSAQPLESGQFCSILHPTGGTATIYQMGDGIRVLRLTSFSTSNGPDVHVYMVAADDAKDAATVEKAGFVDLGVIKGNIGDQNYTLGSDLDLAKYRAVSIWCKRFSVNFGAAALRPTQSSQNQ
;
A
#
# COMPACT_ATOMS: atom_id res chain seq x y z
N LEU A 1 -60.20 -64.63 20.60
CA LEU A 1 -60.17 -63.38 21.36
C LEU A 1 -58.90 -62.61 20.90
N VAL A 2 -59.06 -61.58 20.08
CA VAL A 2 -57.96 -60.77 19.54
C VAL A 2 -57.97 -59.46 20.27
N LEU A 3 -56.89 -59.15 21.02
CA LEU A 3 -56.68 -57.83 21.60
C LEU A 3 -55.75 -57.02 20.72
N HIS A 4 -56.28 -56.00 20.12
CA HIS A 4 -55.53 -55.00 19.37
C HIS A 4 -55.07 -53.91 20.34
N ILE A 5 -53.76 -53.79 20.59
CA ILE A 5 -53.18 -52.64 21.30
C ILE A 5 -52.56 -51.70 20.27
N SER A 6 -53.28 -50.67 19.91
CA SER A 6 -52.77 -49.55 19.13
C SER A 6 -52.04 -48.59 20.08
N LYS A 7 -50.70 -48.56 20.04
CA LYS A 7 -49.90 -47.47 20.63
C LYS A 7 -49.95 -46.28 19.68
N GLY A 8 -50.67 -45.28 20.07
CA GLY A 8 -50.66 -43.97 19.38
C GLY A 8 -49.30 -43.32 19.49
N ILE A 9 -48.70 -43.12 18.36
CA ILE A 9 -47.48 -42.27 18.22
C ILE A 9 -48.01 -40.83 18.20
N THR A 10 -47.68 -40.05 19.23
CA THR A 10 -48.00 -38.62 19.24
C THR A 10 -47.00 -37.87 18.35
N PRO A 11 -47.51 -37.00 17.42
CA PRO A 11 -46.69 -36.32 16.44
C PRO A 11 -45.91 -35.07 16.94
N ASP A 12 -45.97 -34.78 18.23
CA ASP A 12 -45.67 -33.41 18.70
C ASP A 12 -44.21 -33.17 19.12
N ALA A 13 -43.35 -34.20 19.12
CA ALA A 13 -41.97 -34.05 19.62
C ALA A 13 -40.99 -33.40 18.60
N TRP A 14 -41.36 -33.37 17.31
CA TRP A 14 -40.43 -32.92 16.23
C TRP A 14 -40.62 -31.49 15.84
N THR A 15 -41.71 -30.82 16.22
CA THR A 15 -42.01 -29.46 15.77
C THR A 15 -41.49 -28.34 16.67
N GLN A 16 -41.12 -28.61 17.91
CA GLN A 16 -40.63 -27.56 18.84
C GLN A 16 -39.16 -27.15 18.66
N GLY A 17 -38.33 -28.00 18.03
CA GLY A 17 -36.94 -27.67 17.75
C GLY A 17 -36.78 -26.62 16.64
N ASP A 18 -37.68 -26.65 15.66
CA ASP A 18 -37.53 -25.88 14.40
C ASP A 18 -37.86 -24.38 14.57
N THR A 19 -38.69 -24.03 15.49
CA THR A 19 -39.14 -22.62 15.71
C THR A 19 -38.11 -21.81 16.51
N LYS A 20 -37.39 -22.41 17.45
CA LYS A 20 -36.31 -21.75 18.21
C LYS A 20 -35.11 -21.51 17.34
N MET A 21 -34.75 -22.48 16.52
CA MET A 21 -33.65 -22.37 15.57
C MET A 21 -33.90 -21.28 14.50
N LYS A 22 -35.13 -21.17 13.98
CA LYS A 22 -35.54 -20.11 13.05
C LYS A 22 -35.51 -18.70 13.66
N LYS A 23 -35.87 -18.53 14.93
CA LYS A 23 -35.80 -17.23 15.62
C LYS A 23 -34.37 -16.78 15.85
N TRP A 24 -33.48 -17.67 16.25
CA TRP A 24 -32.06 -17.36 16.44
C TRP A 24 -31.37 -17.01 15.13
N MET A 25 -31.65 -17.72 14.05
CA MET A 25 -31.14 -17.40 12.71
C MET A 25 -31.57 -16.02 12.22
N LYS A 26 -32.73 -15.54 12.56
CA LYS A 26 -33.21 -14.17 12.20
C LYS A 26 -32.39 -13.06 12.84
N VAL A 27 -31.66 -13.34 13.92
CA VAL A 27 -30.77 -12.38 14.59
C VAL A 27 -29.32 -12.64 14.23
N ALA A 28 -28.91 -13.91 14.16
CA ALA A 28 -27.54 -14.29 13.88
C ALA A 28 -27.10 -13.94 12.44
N ILE A 29 -27.98 -14.12 11.45
CA ILE A 29 -27.66 -13.81 10.05
C ILE A 29 -27.40 -12.31 9.84
N PRO A 30 -28.28 -11.39 10.26
CA PRO A 30 -28.00 -9.95 10.17
C PRO A 30 -26.72 -9.56 10.92
N GLY A 31 -26.50 -10.13 12.11
CA GLY A 31 -25.29 -9.88 12.89
C GLY A 31 -24.04 -10.33 12.17
N ALA A 32 -24.05 -11.50 11.56
CA ALA A 32 -22.92 -12.00 10.75
C ALA A 32 -22.67 -11.13 9.50
N VAL A 33 -23.75 -10.70 8.82
CA VAL A 33 -23.62 -9.80 7.66
C VAL A 33 -22.99 -8.46 8.06
N VAL A 34 -23.45 -7.87 9.16
CA VAL A 34 -22.84 -6.62 9.66
C VAL A 34 -21.37 -6.83 10.02
N ALA A 35 -21.03 -7.92 10.71
CA ALA A 35 -19.65 -8.25 11.05
C ALA A 35 -18.77 -8.42 9.79
N LEU A 36 -19.27 -9.08 8.74
CA LEU A 36 -18.59 -9.23 7.47
C LEU A 36 -18.41 -7.89 6.75
N LEU A 37 -19.42 -7.02 6.77
CA LEU A 37 -19.32 -5.68 6.17
C LEU A 37 -18.31 -4.81 6.92
N VAL A 38 -18.27 -4.87 8.25
CA VAL A 38 -17.27 -4.19 9.07
C VAL A 38 -15.86 -4.74 8.78
N ALA A 39 -15.71 -6.08 8.72
CA ALA A 39 -14.45 -6.70 8.36
C ALA A 39 -14.00 -6.29 6.95
N TRP A 40 -14.90 -6.30 5.97
CA TRP A 40 -14.62 -5.82 4.61
C TRP A 40 -14.16 -4.36 4.60
N TYR A 41 -14.86 -3.47 5.34
CA TYR A 41 -14.50 -2.06 5.44
C TYR A 41 -13.12 -1.84 6.10
N VAL A 42 -12.81 -2.60 7.15
CA VAL A 42 -11.53 -2.50 7.89
C VAL A 42 -10.37 -3.09 7.08
N PHE A 43 -10.57 -4.27 6.48
CA PHE A 43 -9.48 -4.99 5.79
C PHE A 43 -9.31 -4.57 4.32
N ARG A 44 -10.34 -4.00 3.71
CA ARG A 44 -10.31 -3.52 2.31
C ARG A 44 -9.59 -4.49 1.36
N PRO A 45 -10.03 -5.75 1.27
CA PRO A 45 -9.33 -6.77 0.47
C PRO A 45 -9.23 -6.41 -1.02
N GLU A 46 -10.08 -5.50 -1.51
CA GLU A 46 -9.99 -4.97 -2.87
C GLU A 46 -8.64 -4.30 -3.16
N ARG A 47 -7.99 -3.71 -2.14
CA ARG A 47 -6.66 -3.08 -2.30
C ARG A 47 -5.53 -4.07 -2.58
N LEU A 48 -5.77 -5.36 -2.38
CA LEU A 48 -4.79 -6.41 -2.65
C LEU A 48 -4.82 -6.88 -4.11
N VAL A 49 -5.93 -6.64 -4.83
CA VAL A 49 -6.15 -7.21 -6.16
C VAL A 49 -6.47 -6.17 -7.24
N VAL A 50 -6.86 -4.96 -6.87
CA VAL A 50 -7.22 -3.91 -7.84
C VAL A 50 -6.05 -2.98 -8.09
N ASN A 51 -5.55 -2.95 -9.32
CA ASN A 51 -4.53 -1.99 -9.74
C ASN A 51 -5.12 -0.57 -9.75
N ARG A 52 -4.35 0.36 -9.22
CA ARG A 52 -4.65 1.79 -9.26
C ARG A 52 -3.57 2.51 -10.07
N SER A 53 -3.94 2.98 -11.24
CA SER A 53 -3.06 3.80 -12.07
C SER A 53 -3.19 5.27 -11.70
N VAL A 54 -2.04 5.95 -11.61
CA VAL A 54 -1.92 7.38 -11.37
C VAL A 54 -0.97 7.94 -12.41
N ASN A 55 -1.26 9.12 -12.95
CA ASN A 55 -0.39 9.75 -13.94
C ASN A 55 -0.33 11.27 -13.66
N GLU A 56 0.40 11.63 -12.62
CA GLU A 56 0.58 13.02 -12.23
C GLU A 56 1.55 13.74 -13.18
N ALA A 57 1.17 14.92 -13.61
CA ALA A 57 2.08 15.79 -14.33
C ALA A 57 3.25 16.23 -13.42
N MET A 58 4.38 16.64 -14.02
CA MET A 58 5.44 17.31 -13.29
C MET A 58 4.88 18.58 -12.64
N PRO A 59 5.11 18.81 -11.35
CA PRO A 59 4.75 20.08 -10.73
C PRO A 59 5.41 21.24 -11.49
N SER A 60 4.64 22.26 -11.79
CA SER A 60 5.13 23.48 -12.42
C SER A 60 4.57 24.68 -11.67
N ALA A 61 5.43 25.62 -11.28
CA ALA A 61 5.01 26.90 -10.78
C ALA A 61 4.94 27.91 -11.93
N PRO A 62 3.91 28.77 -12.00
CA PRO A 62 3.83 29.82 -13.03
C PRO A 62 5.07 30.72 -12.97
N GLY A 63 5.81 30.83 -14.09
CA GLY A 63 7.03 31.67 -14.18
C GLY A 63 8.29 31.04 -13.58
N ALA A 64 8.25 29.79 -13.12
CA ALA A 64 9.43 29.12 -12.59
C ALA A 64 10.34 28.59 -13.70
N SER A 65 11.64 28.60 -13.44
CA SER A 65 12.66 27.89 -14.23
C SER A 65 12.33 26.40 -14.35
N SER A 66 12.83 25.75 -15.38
CA SER A 66 12.65 24.30 -15.57
C SER A 66 13.15 23.53 -14.35
N ALA A 67 12.43 22.48 -13.97
CA ALA A 67 12.82 21.55 -12.91
C ALA A 67 14.19 20.93 -13.25
N GLN A 68 15.15 20.98 -12.33
CA GLN A 68 16.49 20.42 -12.51
C GLN A 68 16.58 19.06 -11.78
N PRO A 69 16.98 17.99 -12.46
CA PRO A 69 17.20 16.72 -11.80
C PRO A 69 18.49 16.78 -10.97
N LEU A 70 18.39 16.45 -9.69
CA LEU A 70 19.54 16.37 -8.77
C LEU A 70 20.11 14.95 -8.70
N GLU A 71 19.26 14.00 -8.42
CA GLU A 71 19.61 12.60 -8.24
C GLU A 71 18.59 11.68 -8.91
N SER A 72 19.03 10.52 -9.39
CA SER A 72 18.16 9.54 -10.02
C SER A 72 18.62 8.11 -9.73
N GLY A 73 17.66 7.16 -9.74
CA GLY A 73 17.93 5.74 -9.61
C GLY A 73 16.79 4.89 -10.18
N GLN A 74 17.13 3.73 -10.71
CA GLN A 74 16.16 2.76 -11.18
C GLN A 74 15.73 1.84 -10.03
N PHE A 75 14.45 1.50 -9.98
CA PHE A 75 13.94 0.51 -9.03
C PHE A 75 14.42 -0.89 -9.41
N CYS A 76 14.89 -1.61 -8.38
CA CYS A 76 15.15 -3.05 -8.41
C CYS A 76 14.09 -3.76 -7.56
N SER A 77 13.57 -4.87 -8.07
CA SER A 77 12.66 -5.75 -7.31
C SER A 77 13.40 -6.41 -6.15
N ILE A 78 12.74 -6.48 -4.97
CA ILE A 78 13.26 -7.20 -3.81
C ILE A 78 12.32 -8.36 -3.49
N LEU A 79 11.21 -8.13 -2.77
CA LEU A 79 10.23 -9.20 -2.50
C LEU A 79 9.06 -9.19 -3.50
N HIS A 80 8.84 -8.06 -4.18
CA HIS A 80 7.77 -7.92 -5.16
C HIS A 80 8.30 -7.29 -6.45
N PRO A 81 7.74 -7.65 -7.62
CA PRO A 81 8.05 -6.98 -8.87
C PRO A 81 7.87 -5.47 -8.71
N THR A 82 8.95 -4.72 -8.89
CA THR A 82 8.96 -3.27 -8.77
C THR A 82 9.87 -2.70 -9.85
N GLY A 83 9.40 -1.69 -10.57
CA GLY A 83 10.12 -1.07 -11.67
C GLY A 83 9.83 0.41 -11.81
N GLY A 84 10.54 1.05 -12.72
CA GLY A 84 10.49 2.48 -12.97
C GLY A 84 11.69 3.23 -12.44
N THR A 85 11.64 4.55 -12.43
CA THR A 85 12.74 5.42 -12.03
C THR A 85 12.29 6.37 -10.93
N ALA A 86 13.11 6.52 -9.89
CA ALA A 86 12.97 7.54 -8.87
C ALA A 86 13.94 8.69 -9.21
N THR A 87 13.45 9.93 -9.31
CA THR A 87 14.27 11.10 -9.59
C THR A 87 13.89 12.24 -8.64
N ILE A 88 14.89 12.82 -7.99
CA ILE A 88 14.70 14.03 -7.19
C ILE A 88 14.93 15.24 -8.09
N TYR A 89 13.98 16.14 -8.13
CA TYR A 89 14.05 17.42 -8.84
C TYR A 89 14.11 18.59 -7.87
N GLN A 90 14.95 19.58 -8.21
CA GLN A 90 14.89 20.92 -7.65
C GLN A 90 13.98 21.76 -8.54
N MET A 91 12.91 22.29 -7.96
CA MET A 91 11.98 23.19 -8.64
C MET A 91 12.51 24.61 -8.59
N GLY A 92 12.05 25.46 -9.53
CA GLY A 92 12.51 26.87 -9.62
C GLY A 92 12.18 27.74 -8.39
N ASP A 93 11.25 27.31 -7.55
CA ASP A 93 10.89 27.93 -6.27
C ASP A 93 11.70 27.40 -5.07
N GLY A 94 12.66 26.50 -5.32
CA GLY A 94 13.47 25.88 -4.28
C GLY A 94 12.88 24.62 -3.67
N ILE A 95 11.64 24.27 -3.99
CA ILE A 95 11.00 23.02 -3.52
C ILE A 95 11.68 21.82 -4.18
N ARG A 96 11.89 20.75 -3.41
CA ARG A 96 12.38 19.46 -3.93
C ARG A 96 11.24 18.47 -4.02
N VAL A 97 11.23 17.73 -5.12
CA VAL A 97 10.19 16.74 -5.41
C VAL A 97 10.84 15.41 -5.81
N LEU A 98 10.50 14.35 -5.12
CA LEU A 98 10.75 12.99 -5.59
C LEU A 98 9.65 12.62 -6.58
N ARG A 99 10.02 12.33 -7.81
CA ARG A 99 9.14 11.83 -8.85
C ARG A 99 9.44 10.37 -9.13
N LEU A 100 8.41 9.54 -9.10
CA LEU A 100 8.44 8.18 -9.63
C LEU A 100 7.90 8.23 -11.05
N THR A 101 8.68 7.72 -12.02
CA THR A 101 8.32 7.73 -13.45
C THR A 101 8.27 6.32 -14.00
N SER A 102 7.25 6.01 -14.82
CA SER A 102 6.97 4.66 -15.33
C SER A 102 6.96 3.62 -14.20
N PHE A 103 6.50 4.06 -13.03
CA PHE A 103 6.52 3.26 -11.82
C PHE A 103 5.51 2.12 -11.90
N SER A 104 5.92 0.95 -11.40
CA SER A 104 5.04 -0.19 -11.20
C SER A 104 5.49 -1.00 -10.00
N THR A 105 4.52 -1.49 -9.22
CA THR A 105 4.77 -2.43 -8.13
C THR A 105 3.55 -3.30 -7.88
N SER A 106 3.69 -4.32 -7.03
CA SER A 106 2.57 -5.14 -6.59
C SER A 106 1.62 -4.36 -5.67
N ASN A 107 0.37 -4.80 -5.63
CA ASN A 107 -0.58 -4.32 -4.64
C ASN A 107 -0.20 -4.76 -3.22
N GLY A 108 -0.55 -3.96 -2.24
CA GLY A 108 -0.35 -4.26 -0.83
C GLY A 108 -1.29 -3.46 0.06
N PRO A 109 -1.53 -3.92 1.30
CA PRO A 109 -2.56 -3.31 2.16
C PRO A 109 -2.14 -1.95 2.74
N ASP A 110 -0.83 -1.66 2.81
CA ASP A 110 -0.30 -0.44 3.44
C ASP A 110 1.10 -0.14 2.90
N VAL A 111 1.17 0.21 1.61
CA VAL A 111 2.43 0.43 0.89
C VAL A 111 2.78 1.91 0.88
N HIS A 112 3.99 2.24 1.29
CA HIS A 112 4.52 3.59 1.46
C HIS A 112 5.77 3.82 0.62
N VAL A 113 6.10 5.07 0.40
CA VAL A 113 7.38 5.51 -0.18
C VAL A 113 8.25 6.06 0.93
N TYR A 114 9.43 5.48 1.11
CA TYR A 114 10.42 5.89 2.10
C TYR A 114 11.66 6.46 1.45
N MET A 115 12.18 7.57 1.99
CA MET A 115 13.58 7.97 1.81
C MET A 115 14.41 7.31 2.90
N VAL A 116 15.42 6.54 2.54
CA VAL A 116 16.23 5.73 3.46
C VAL A 116 17.62 6.34 3.63
N ALA A 117 18.09 6.43 4.87
CA ALA A 117 19.40 6.99 5.22
C ALA A 117 20.55 5.97 4.95
N ALA A 118 20.61 5.46 3.72
CA ALA A 118 21.61 4.51 3.26
C ALA A 118 21.90 4.73 1.77
N ASP A 119 23.06 4.23 1.31
CA ASP A 119 23.45 4.29 -0.12
C ASP A 119 22.60 3.37 -1.00
N ASP A 120 21.99 2.35 -0.41
CA ASP A 120 21.10 1.38 -1.05
C ASP A 120 20.20 0.77 0.03
N ALA A 121 19.02 0.29 -0.35
CA ALA A 121 18.02 -0.28 0.56
C ALA A 121 17.56 -1.67 0.08
N LYS A 122 18.54 -2.57 -0.22
CA LYS A 122 18.26 -3.90 -0.80
C LYS A 122 17.57 -4.90 0.11
N ASP A 123 17.48 -4.63 1.40
CA ASP A 123 16.84 -5.51 2.37
C ASP A 123 16.08 -4.73 3.44
N ALA A 124 15.17 -5.41 4.14
CA ALA A 124 14.35 -4.80 5.18
C ALA A 124 15.19 -4.34 6.38
N ALA A 125 16.23 -5.09 6.75
CA ALA A 125 17.08 -4.76 7.90
C ALA A 125 17.85 -3.46 7.67
N THR A 126 18.27 -3.18 6.45
CA THR A 126 18.91 -1.89 6.09
C THR A 126 17.93 -0.74 6.26
N VAL A 127 16.69 -0.86 5.78
CA VAL A 127 15.66 0.18 5.94
C VAL A 127 15.39 0.49 7.41
N GLU A 128 15.22 -0.55 8.22
CA GLU A 128 14.91 -0.40 9.65
C GLU A 128 16.07 0.19 10.46
N LYS A 129 17.31 -0.25 10.19
CA LYS A 129 18.50 0.17 10.94
C LYS A 129 19.04 1.53 10.54
N ALA A 130 19.03 1.86 9.25
CA ALA A 130 19.55 3.12 8.76
C ALA A 130 18.67 4.31 9.13
N GLY A 131 17.37 4.07 9.34
CA GLY A 131 16.35 5.08 9.52
C GLY A 131 15.83 5.61 8.17
N PHE A 132 14.61 6.13 8.22
CA PHE A 132 13.90 6.58 7.02
C PHE A 132 12.98 7.78 7.31
N VAL A 133 12.62 8.47 6.24
CA VAL A 133 11.54 9.46 6.22
C VAL A 133 10.38 8.89 5.39
N ASP A 134 9.20 8.79 6.01
CA ASP A 134 7.97 8.32 5.37
C ASP A 134 7.34 9.45 4.56
N LEU A 135 7.33 9.34 3.24
CA LEU A 135 6.71 10.31 2.32
C LEU A 135 5.21 10.07 2.14
N GLY A 136 4.67 9.03 2.75
CA GLY A 136 3.26 8.66 2.71
C GLY A 136 2.95 7.44 1.84
N VAL A 137 1.66 7.11 1.83
CA VAL A 137 1.12 5.98 1.05
C VAL A 137 1.33 6.19 -0.43
N ILE A 138 1.65 5.13 -1.19
CA ILE A 138 1.67 5.21 -2.66
C ILE A 138 0.31 5.65 -3.19
N LYS A 139 0.31 6.58 -4.13
CA LYS A 139 -0.93 7.11 -4.74
C LYS A 139 -1.57 6.11 -5.70
N GLY A 140 -0.74 5.26 -6.30
CA GLY A 140 -1.12 4.12 -7.12
C GLY A 140 0.02 3.13 -7.24
N ASN A 141 -0.28 1.88 -7.60
CA ASN A 141 0.76 0.87 -7.83
C ASN A 141 1.31 0.91 -9.27
N ILE A 142 0.75 1.77 -10.14
CA ILE A 142 1.19 1.97 -11.52
C ILE A 142 1.20 3.47 -11.85
N GLY A 143 2.26 3.92 -12.55
CA GLY A 143 2.34 5.21 -13.22
C GLY A 143 3.07 6.29 -12.46
N ASP A 144 3.01 7.50 -13.00
CA ASP A 144 3.82 8.63 -12.54
C ASP A 144 3.21 9.29 -11.30
N GLN A 145 4.04 9.56 -10.29
CA GLN A 145 3.60 10.17 -9.04
C GLN A 145 4.71 11.02 -8.41
N ASN A 146 4.31 12.09 -7.70
CA ASN A 146 5.22 13.05 -7.12
C ASN A 146 5.07 13.09 -5.60
N TYR A 147 6.17 13.30 -4.89
CA TYR A 147 6.21 13.45 -3.43
C TYR A 147 7.07 14.66 -3.08
N THR A 148 6.50 15.62 -2.37
CA THR A 148 7.26 16.78 -1.89
C THR A 148 8.22 16.37 -0.79
N LEU A 149 9.48 16.75 -0.90
CA LEU A 149 10.50 16.52 0.12
C LEU A 149 10.58 17.71 1.07
N GLY A 150 10.79 17.45 2.36
CA GLY A 150 11.07 18.50 3.33
C GLY A 150 12.31 19.31 2.94
N SER A 151 12.29 20.61 3.18
CA SER A 151 13.43 21.49 2.90
C SER A 151 14.68 21.13 3.70
N ASP A 152 14.48 20.50 4.86
CA ASP A 152 15.50 20.04 5.80
C ASP A 152 16.03 18.63 5.51
N LEU A 153 15.46 17.91 4.52
CA LEU A 153 15.92 16.55 4.17
C LEU A 153 17.32 16.61 3.58
N ASP A 154 18.26 15.95 4.27
CA ASP A 154 19.64 15.85 3.84
C ASP A 154 19.82 14.75 2.75
N LEU A 155 19.98 15.16 1.49
CA LEU A 155 20.16 14.24 0.37
C LEU A 155 21.52 13.51 0.42
N ALA A 156 22.54 14.05 1.11
CA ALA A 156 23.80 13.34 1.29
C ALA A 156 23.64 12.12 2.21
N LYS A 157 22.64 12.16 3.10
CA LYS A 157 22.30 11.08 4.03
C LYS A 157 21.25 10.12 3.47
N TYR A 158 20.18 10.64 2.88
CA TYR A 158 19.02 9.87 2.41
C TYR A 158 19.16 9.58 0.92
N ARG A 159 19.91 8.54 0.57
CA ARG A 159 20.36 8.22 -0.79
C ARG A 159 19.65 7.03 -1.42
N ALA A 160 18.62 6.49 -0.80
CA ALA A 160 17.83 5.41 -1.37
C ALA A 160 16.32 5.67 -1.18
N VAL A 161 15.54 5.17 -2.14
CA VAL A 161 14.08 5.10 -2.05
C VAL A 161 13.68 3.65 -1.83
N SER A 162 12.79 3.39 -0.88
CA SER A 162 12.19 2.07 -0.64
C SER A 162 10.68 2.14 -0.82
N ILE A 163 10.13 1.14 -1.49
CA ILE A 163 8.70 0.88 -1.55
C ILE A 163 8.38 -0.13 -0.45
N TRP A 164 7.80 0.35 0.63
CA TRP A 164 7.71 -0.36 1.90
C TRP A 164 6.27 -0.68 2.30
N CYS A 165 5.98 -1.93 2.59
CA CYS A 165 4.71 -2.32 3.19
C CYS A 165 4.80 -2.28 4.72
N LYS A 166 4.20 -1.26 5.34
CA LYS A 166 4.23 -1.06 6.81
C LYS A 166 3.59 -2.19 7.58
N ARG A 167 2.47 -2.73 7.08
CA ARG A 167 1.75 -3.80 7.76
C ARG A 167 2.56 -5.07 7.96
N PHE A 168 3.45 -5.38 7.02
CA PHE A 168 4.22 -6.62 7.03
C PHE A 168 5.71 -6.39 7.26
N SER A 169 6.15 -5.13 7.40
CA SER A 169 7.57 -4.76 7.50
C SER A 169 8.42 -5.37 6.38
N VAL A 170 7.97 -5.23 5.13
CA VAL A 170 8.66 -5.79 3.96
C VAL A 170 8.96 -4.74 2.91
N ASN A 171 10.14 -4.88 2.30
CA ASN A 171 10.60 -4.06 1.20
C ASN A 171 10.18 -4.69 -0.13
N PHE A 172 9.32 -4.01 -0.88
CA PHE A 172 8.86 -4.48 -2.19
C PHE A 172 9.96 -4.30 -3.24
N GLY A 173 10.58 -3.13 -3.25
CA GLY A 173 11.66 -2.76 -4.15
C GLY A 173 12.33 -1.47 -3.71
N ALA A 174 13.54 -1.23 -4.19
CA ALA A 174 14.31 -0.05 -3.85
C ALA A 174 15.02 0.54 -5.06
N ALA A 175 15.35 1.84 -4.97
CA ALA A 175 16.16 2.56 -5.95
C ALA A 175 17.29 3.30 -5.20
N ALA A 176 18.54 2.99 -5.55
CA ALA A 176 19.70 3.74 -5.08
C ALA A 176 19.84 5.01 -5.90
N LEU A 177 19.78 6.17 -5.25
CA LEU A 177 19.91 7.47 -5.90
C LEU A 177 21.37 7.83 -6.12
N ARG A 178 21.65 8.38 -7.29
CA ARG A 178 22.98 8.87 -7.65
C ARG A 178 22.86 10.25 -8.30
N PRO A 179 23.83 11.16 -8.11
CA PRO A 179 23.83 12.46 -8.75
C PRO A 179 23.67 12.33 -10.25
N THR A 180 22.81 13.18 -10.83
CA THR A 180 22.70 13.28 -12.30
C THR A 180 23.87 14.09 -12.85
N GLN A 181 24.29 13.83 -14.10
CA GLN A 181 25.44 14.51 -14.71
C GLN A 181 25.29 16.04 -14.75
N SER A 182 24.06 16.55 -14.79
CA SER A 182 23.79 18.00 -14.74
C SER A 182 24.11 18.62 -13.38
N SER A 183 24.16 17.87 -12.30
CA SER A 183 24.50 18.36 -10.96
C SER A 183 26.00 18.32 -10.64
N GLN A 184 26.81 17.69 -11.51
CA GLN A 184 28.28 17.60 -11.32
C GLN A 184 29.06 18.79 -11.92
N ASN A 185 28.41 19.65 -12.70
CA ASN A 185 29.04 20.79 -13.39
C ASN A 185 28.74 22.15 -12.76
N GLN A 186 28.22 22.19 -11.54
CA GLN A 186 28.03 23.39 -10.71
C GLN A 186 28.95 23.31 -9.49
#